data_db030183fa8143dcbc5a0d40a531a5b7
#
_entry.id   db030183fa8143dcbc5a0d40a531a5b7
#
_cell.length_a   1.000
_cell.length_b   1.000
_cell.length_c   1.000
_cell.angle_alpha   90.00
_cell.angle_beta   90.00
_cell.angle_gamma   90.00
#
_symmetry.space_group_name_H-M   'P 1'
#
loop_
_entity.id
_entity.type
_entity.pdbx_description
1 polymer ?
#
loop_
_entity_poly.entity_id
_entity_poly.type
_entity_poly.pdbx_seq_one_letter_code
_entity_poly.pdbx_strand_id
1 'polypeptide(L)'
;MDDGWFGNKYPRNGGNSSLGDWEVCKEKLPEGIEGLLASARKHHIKFGIWIEPEMSNTKSELFEKHPDWILKIDNRPLSTGRGKTQVVLDLTNPKVQDFVFGVVDNLMTNYPEISYMKWDDNCSLLDYGSSYLPKNKQSHLYIEYNRGLQKVLQRIRAKYPELVMQLCAGGGARVNYGLLPYFDEFWTSDDTDALQRIYMQWGVSGFFPAIAMASHVSADKNHQTGRRIPLKFRFDVAMSGRLGMEIQPKDMSEEDKVFAKRAIAAYKDIRPVVQFGDLYRLVSPYDNKGVSSLMYVTSEKNKAVFYAYKISHFINMVIPKVCMNGLDPSKNYRLVDLTPVDSSKPCDLNGKIISGKILMEEGIALKSLLKSEYSSLALQLQTVD
;
A
#
# COMPACT_ATOMS: atom_id res chain seq x y z
N MET A 1 -1.74 -9.10 -10.62
CA MET A 1 -0.54 -9.96 -10.89
C MET A 1 0.71 -9.19 -10.51
N ASP A 2 1.53 -9.71 -9.61
CA ASP A 2 2.78 -9.10 -9.15
C ASP A 2 3.99 -9.54 -10.01
N ASP A 3 5.23 -9.27 -9.56
CA ASP A 3 6.51 -9.59 -10.26
C ASP A 3 6.57 -11.03 -10.77
N GLY A 4 7.23 -11.25 -11.91
CA GLY A 4 7.54 -12.58 -12.43
C GLY A 4 6.81 -13.01 -13.69
N TRP A 5 5.96 -12.18 -14.29
CA TRP A 5 5.14 -12.53 -15.45
C TRP A 5 5.86 -12.41 -16.82
N PHE A 6 7.03 -11.81 -16.86
CA PHE A 6 7.73 -11.38 -18.07
C PHE A 6 9.07 -12.10 -18.31
N GLY A 7 9.65 -11.88 -19.48
CA GLY A 7 10.97 -12.39 -19.91
C GLY A 7 10.90 -13.78 -20.54
N ASN A 8 11.17 -13.85 -21.84
CA ASN A 8 11.20 -15.13 -22.59
C ASN A 8 12.63 -15.72 -22.66
N LYS A 9 13.62 -14.92 -23.05
CA LYS A 9 15.03 -15.38 -23.15
C LYS A 9 15.62 -15.67 -21.76
N TYR A 10 15.29 -14.83 -20.79
CA TYR A 10 15.73 -14.93 -19.41
C TYR A 10 14.50 -14.89 -18.49
N PRO A 11 13.78 -16.00 -18.25
CA PRO A 11 12.56 -15.97 -17.42
C PRO A 11 12.78 -15.33 -16.06
N ARG A 12 11.86 -14.46 -15.65
CA ARG A 12 11.88 -13.78 -14.35
C ARG A 12 11.59 -14.77 -13.21
N ASN A 13 12.55 -15.61 -12.83
CA ASN A 13 12.43 -16.61 -11.77
C ASN A 13 12.98 -16.12 -10.42
N GLY A 14 13.36 -14.86 -10.32
CA GLY A 14 13.91 -14.21 -9.14
C GLY A 14 14.38 -12.80 -9.47
N GLY A 15 14.98 -12.10 -8.50
CA GLY A 15 15.39 -10.70 -8.65
C GLY A 15 16.60 -10.43 -9.56
N ASN A 16 17.13 -11.43 -10.26
CA ASN A 16 18.43 -11.33 -10.92
C ASN A 16 18.40 -11.36 -12.46
N SER A 17 17.22 -11.37 -13.07
CA SER A 17 17.07 -11.41 -14.55
C SER A 17 15.81 -10.69 -15.03
N SER A 18 15.78 -10.35 -16.29
CA SER A 18 14.64 -9.94 -17.12
C SER A 18 14.03 -8.56 -16.87
N LEU A 19 14.39 -7.82 -15.84
CA LEU A 19 13.92 -6.43 -15.79
C LEU A 19 14.38 -5.71 -17.06
N GLY A 20 13.45 -5.05 -17.74
CA GLY A 20 13.63 -4.46 -19.06
C GLY A 20 12.96 -5.24 -20.19
N ASP A 21 12.73 -6.54 -20.01
CA ASP A 21 12.15 -7.42 -21.03
C ASP A 21 10.66 -7.65 -20.75
N TRP A 22 9.83 -6.67 -21.08
CA TRP A 22 8.40 -6.62 -20.70
C TRP A 22 7.49 -7.45 -21.61
N GLU A 23 8.02 -8.52 -22.19
CA GLU A 23 7.24 -9.50 -22.93
C GLU A 23 6.73 -10.60 -22.00
N VAL A 24 5.48 -11.01 -22.19
CA VAL A 24 4.86 -12.09 -21.41
C VAL A 24 5.67 -13.36 -21.51
N CYS A 25 6.05 -13.93 -20.38
CA CYS A 25 6.74 -15.21 -20.32
C CYS A 25 5.79 -16.36 -20.72
N LYS A 26 5.94 -16.91 -21.91
CA LYS A 26 5.04 -17.94 -22.46
C LYS A 26 5.08 -19.25 -21.67
N GLU A 27 6.21 -19.56 -21.06
CA GLU A 27 6.35 -20.74 -20.20
C GLU A 27 5.45 -20.65 -18.95
N LYS A 28 5.36 -19.46 -18.35
CA LYS A 28 4.57 -19.23 -17.13
C LYS A 28 3.11 -18.92 -17.41
N LEU A 29 2.85 -18.25 -18.50
CA LEU A 29 1.53 -17.81 -18.93
C LEU A 29 1.28 -18.29 -20.37
N PRO A 30 0.98 -19.58 -20.57
CA PRO A 30 0.74 -20.14 -21.91
C PRO A 30 -0.39 -19.44 -22.67
N GLU A 31 -1.43 -19.00 -21.95
CA GLU A 31 -2.58 -18.25 -22.51
C GLU A 31 -2.36 -16.73 -22.49
N GLY A 32 -1.15 -16.28 -22.10
CA GLY A 32 -0.82 -14.87 -21.98
C GLY A 32 -1.60 -14.15 -20.86
N ILE A 33 -1.56 -12.83 -20.89
CA ILE A 33 -2.36 -11.98 -19.99
C ILE A 33 -3.86 -12.12 -20.32
N GLU A 34 -4.19 -12.42 -21.57
CA GLU A 34 -5.59 -12.57 -22.01
C GLU A 34 -6.34 -13.67 -21.25
N GLY A 35 -5.68 -14.79 -20.95
CA GLY A 35 -6.26 -15.84 -20.08
C GLY A 35 -6.63 -15.34 -18.68
N LEU A 36 -5.80 -14.48 -18.11
CA LEU A 36 -6.06 -13.85 -16.81
C LEU A 36 -7.19 -12.82 -16.88
N LEU A 37 -7.24 -12.02 -17.94
CA LEU A 37 -8.33 -11.06 -18.19
C LEU A 37 -9.66 -11.79 -18.40
N ALA A 38 -9.68 -12.88 -19.15
CA ALA A 38 -10.87 -13.72 -19.33
C ALA A 38 -11.38 -14.27 -18.00
N SER A 39 -10.47 -14.72 -17.11
CA SER A 39 -10.82 -15.16 -15.77
C SER A 39 -11.37 -14.00 -14.92
N ALA A 40 -10.74 -12.84 -14.97
CA ALA A 40 -11.19 -11.64 -14.24
C ALA A 40 -12.61 -11.23 -14.67
N ARG A 41 -12.89 -11.19 -15.98
CA ARG A 41 -14.23 -10.93 -16.52
C ARG A 41 -15.28 -11.91 -15.99
N LYS A 42 -14.95 -13.20 -16.04
CA LYS A 42 -15.85 -14.28 -15.54
C LYS A 42 -16.23 -14.09 -14.08
N HIS A 43 -15.33 -13.55 -13.26
CA HIS A 43 -15.55 -13.34 -11.83
C HIS A 43 -15.94 -11.90 -11.47
N HIS A 44 -16.20 -11.03 -12.45
CA HIS A 44 -16.56 -9.62 -12.27
C HIS A 44 -15.58 -8.84 -11.41
N ILE A 45 -14.28 -9.11 -11.57
CA ILE A 45 -13.19 -8.40 -10.91
C ILE A 45 -12.33 -7.66 -11.95
N LYS A 46 -11.78 -6.53 -11.55
CA LYS A 46 -10.81 -5.79 -12.36
C LYS A 46 -9.43 -6.45 -12.26
N PHE A 47 -8.61 -6.24 -13.28
CA PHE A 47 -7.26 -6.79 -13.33
C PHE A 47 -6.21 -5.70 -13.18
N GLY A 48 -5.16 -5.98 -12.42
CA GLY A 48 -4.00 -5.13 -12.25
C GLY A 48 -2.69 -5.85 -12.47
N ILE A 49 -1.63 -5.09 -12.81
CA ILE A 49 -0.31 -5.61 -13.13
C ILE A 49 0.79 -4.80 -12.44
N TRP A 50 1.87 -5.49 -12.07
CA TRP A 50 3.10 -4.89 -11.55
C TRP A 50 4.10 -4.62 -12.68
N ILE A 51 4.77 -3.48 -12.61
CA ILE A 51 5.92 -3.12 -13.47
C ILE A 51 6.99 -2.41 -12.65
N GLU A 52 8.24 -2.49 -13.11
CA GLU A 52 9.40 -1.76 -12.60
C GLU A 52 10.20 -1.18 -13.79
N PRO A 53 9.61 -0.23 -14.55
CA PRO A 53 10.08 0.11 -15.89
C PRO A 53 11.31 1.04 -15.91
N GLU A 54 11.70 1.59 -14.78
CA GLU A 54 12.91 2.42 -14.61
C GLU A 54 14.18 1.57 -14.44
N MET A 55 14.03 0.25 -14.35
CA MET A 55 15.11 -0.68 -14.03
C MET A 55 15.36 -1.68 -15.16
N SER A 56 16.58 -2.21 -15.17
CA SER A 56 16.95 -3.37 -15.96
C SER A 56 17.77 -4.34 -15.11
N ASN A 57 17.96 -5.57 -15.60
CA ASN A 57 18.99 -6.46 -15.08
C ASN A 57 20.12 -6.55 -16.10
N THR A 58 21.36 -6.74 -15.63
CA THR A 58 22.49 -7.06 -16.51
C THR A 58 22.28 -8.36 -17.28
N LYS A 59 21.36 -9.22 -16.82
CA LYS A 59 20.87 -10.41 -17.50
C LYS A 59 19.48 -10.13 -18.06
N SER A 60 19.42 -9.33 -19.14
CA SER A 60 18.21 -9.02 -19.92
C SER A 60 18.57 -8.72 -21.37
N GLU A 61 17.60 -8.89 -22.27
CA GLU A 61 17.76 -8.51 -23.67
C GLU A 61 17.90 -7.00 -23.84
N LEU A 62 17.22 -6.22 -22.96
CA LEU A 62 17.36 -4.76 -22.95
C LEU A 62 18.81 -4.36 -22.72
N PHE A 63 19.45 -4.91 -21.70
CA PHE A 63 20.85 -4.61 -21.39
C PHE A 63 21.82 -5.04 -22.51
N GLU A 64 21.56 -6.18 -23.15
CA GLU A 64 22.36 -6.63 -24.29
C GLU A 64 22.27 -5.66 -25.50
N LYS A 65 21.05 -5.14 -25.76
CA LYS A 65 20.80 -4.24 -26.88
C LYS A 65 21.22 -2.79 -26.61
N HIS A 66 21.07 -2.35 -25.36
CA HIS A 66 21.24 -0.96 -24.97
C HIS A 66 22.04 -0.81 -23.66
N PRO A 67 23.31 -1.25 -23.60
CA PRO A 67 24.16 -1.09 -22.43
C PRO A 67 24.52 0.38 -22.16
N ASP A 68 24.30 1.27 -23.15
CA ASP A 68 24.45 2.73 -23.06
C ASP A 68 23.28 3.45 -22.39
N TRP A 69 22.17 2.75 -22.15
CA TRP A 69 20.99 3.30 -21.47
C TRP A 69 21.06 3.22 -19.95
N ILE A 70 22.11 2.62 -19.40
CA ILE A 70 22.28 2.40 -17.96
C ILE A 70 23.04 3.55 -17.34
N LEU A 71 22.58 4.02 -16.19
CA LEU A 71 23.35 4.93 -15.35
C LEU A 71 24.63 4.27 -14.88
N LYS A 72 25.78 4.85 -15.18
CA LYS A 72 27.10 4.35 -14.77
C LYS A 72 28.12 5.49 -14.72
N ILE A 73 29.11 5.35 -13.88
CA ILE A 73 30.25 6.27 -13.81
C ILE A 73 31.38 5.69 -14.67
N ASP A 74 31.94 6.53 -15.56
CA ASP A 74 33.10 6.15 -16.33
C ASP A 74 34.28 5.77 -15.44
N ASN A 75 35.05 4.75 -15.85
CA ASN A 75 36.21 4.23 -15.13
C ASN A 75 35.95 3.61 -13.76
N ARG A 76 34.68 3.24 -13.44
CA ARG A 76 34.31 2.47 -12.26
C ARG A 76 33.54 1.21 -12.65
N PRO A 77 33.60 0.15 -11.81
CA PRO A 77 32.71 -1.00 -11.98
C PRO A 77 31.25 -0.53 -11.97
N LEU A 78 30.40 -1.20 -12.74
CA LEU A 78 28.95 -0.94 -12.74
C LEU A 78 28.38 -1.19 -11.35
N SER A 79 27.73 -0.20 -10.77
CA SER A 79 26.97 -0.37 -9.52
C SER A 79 25.70 -1.15 -9.79
N THR A 80 25.49 -2.22 -9.03
CA THR A 80 24.30 -3.09 -9.15
C THR A 80 23.56 -3.18 -7.83
N GLY A 81 22.23 -3.11 -7.89
CA GLY A 81 21.35 -3.25 -6.75
C GLY A 81 20.90 -4.70 -6.49
N ARG A 82 19.60 -4.87 -6.30
CA ARG A 82 18.95 -6.14 -5.96
C ARG A 82 19.44 -7.28 -6.85
N GLY A 83 19.71 -8.45 -6.24
CA GLY A 83 20.19 -9.63 -6.95
C GLY A 83 21.60 -9.49 -7.55
N LYS A 84 22.34 -8.42 -7.24
CA LYS A 84 23.65 -8.06 -7.81
C LYS A 84 23.65 -7.93 -9.33
N THR A 85 22.50 -7.68 -9.92
CA THR A 85 22.30 -7.54 -11.37
C THR A 85 21.39 -6.42 -11.78
N GLN A 86 20.61 -5.87 -10.82
CA GLN A 86 19.68 -4.78 -11.09
C GLN A 86 20.43 -3.47 -11.30
N VAL A 87 20.07 -2.74 -12.33
CA VAL A 87 20.67 -1.49 -12.77
C VAL A 87 19.58 -0.48 -13.12
N VAL A 88 19.91 0.80 -13.05
CA VAL A 88 18.96 1.90 -13.27
C VAL A 88 19.09 2.42 -14.68
N LEU A 89 17.97 2.61 -15.37
CA LEU A 89 17.92 3.21 -16.70
C LEU A 89 18.11 4.73 -16.62
N ASP A 90 18.77 5.31 -17.58
CA ASP A 90 19.07 6.75 -17.64
C ASP A 90 17.88 7.56 -18.17
N LEU A 91 16.96 7.95 -17.28
CA LEU A 91 15.83 8.81 -17.64
C LEU A 91 16.19 10.25 -18.04
N THR A 92 17.46 10.64 -17.97
CA THR A 92 17.90 11.91 -18.59
C THR A 92 17.88 11.81 -20.13
N ASN A 93 17.92 10.58 -20.68
CA ASN A 93 17.90 10.28 -22.10
C ASN A 93 16.46 10.18 -22.63
N PRO A 94 16.04 11.00 -23.62
CA PRO A 94 14.72 10.94 -24.20
C PRO A 94 14.35 9.57 -24.81
N LYS A 95 15.32 8.82 -25.35
CA LYS A 95 15.06 7.46 -25.87
C LYS A 95 14.67 6.49 -24.76
N VAL A 96 15.27 6.62 -23.59
CA VAL A 96 14.90 5.85 -22.41
C VAL A 96 13.52 6.26 -21.90
N GLN A 97 13.21 7.57 -21.90
CA GLN A 97 11.87 8.06 -21.58
C GLN A 97 10.80 7.46 -22.52
N ASP A 98 11.11 7.39 -23.83
CA ASP A 98 10.21 6.77 -24.81
C ASP A 98 10.04 5.27 -24.59
N PHE A 99 11.10 4.57 -24.22
CA PHE A 99 11.04 3.16 -23.84
C PHE A 99 10.15 2.95 -22.62
N VAL A 100 10.37 3.69 -21.54
CA VAL A 100 9.59 3.55 -20.29
C VAL A 100 8.11 3.88 -20.52
N PHE A 101 7.81 4.93 -21.28
CA PHE A 101 6.45 5.21 -21.73
C PHE A 101 5.88 4.04 -22.55
N GLY A 102 6.67 3.51 -23.48
CA GLY A 102 6.29 2.40 -24.35
C GLY A 102 5.94 1.12 -23.60
N VAL A 103 6.55 0.85 -22.43
CA VAL A 103 6.18 -0.28 -21.57
C VAL A 103 4.71 -0.20 -21.16
N VAL A 104 4.30 0.96 -20.65
CA VAL A 104 2.89 1.18 -20.25
C VAL A 104 1.98 1.21 -21.47
N ASP A 105 2.39 1.93 -22.51
CA ASP A 105 1.60 2.09 -23.74
C ASP A 105 1.30 0.77 -24.43
N ASN A 106 2.28 -0.11 -24.53
CA ASN A 106 2.13 -1.44 -25.09
C ASN A 106 1.19 -2.32 -24.27
N LEU A 107 1.31 -2.29 -22.93
CA LEU A 107 0.42 -3.04 -22.04
C LEU A 107 -1.02 -2.55 -22.19
N MET A 108 -1.24 -1.25 -22.14
CA MET A 108 -2.59 -0.67 -22.22
C MET A 108 -3.22 -0.80 -23.61
N THR A 109 -2.41 -0.77 -24.68
CA THR A 109 -2.89 -0.95 -26.06
C THR A 109 -3.28 -2.39 -26.34
N ASN A 110 -2.45 -3.35 -25.90
CA ASN A 110 -2.71 -4.77 -26.12
C ASN A 110 -3.74 -5.34 -25.13
N TYR A 111 -3.83 -4.77 -23.92
CA TYR A 111 -4.68 -5.25 -22.84
C TYR A 111 -5.46 -4.08 -22.21
N PRO A 112 -6.42 -3.48 -22.91
CA PRO A 112 -7.14 -2.27 -22.45
C PRO A 112 -8.00 -2.48 -21.19
N GLU A 113 -8.20 -3.72 -20.77
CA GLU A 113 -8.91 -4.07 -19.54
C GLU A 113 -8.05 -3.98 -18.27
N ILE A 114 -6.72 -3.78 -18.42
CA ILE A 114 -5.88 -3.46 -17.27
C ILE A 114 -6.35 -2.14 -16.70
N SER A 115 -6.74 -2.15 -15.42
CA SER A 115 -7.31 -0.98 -14.73
C SER A 115 -6.49 -0.52 -13.54
N TYR A 116 -5.43 -1.26 -13.20
CA TYR A 116 -4.54 -0.96 -12.09
C TYR A 116 -3.11 -1.33 -12.43
N MET A 117 -2.16 -0.49 -12.03
CA MET A 117 -0.73 -0.71 -12.28
C MET A 117 0.09 -0.34 -11.05
N LYS A 118 0.79 -1.31 -10.48
CA LYS A 118 1.79 -1.07 -9.44
C LYS A 118 3.12 -0.76 -10.11
N TRP A 119 3.61 0.46 -9.91
CA TRP A 119 4.89 0.95 -10.42
C TRP A 119 5.94 0.90 -9.33
N ASP A 120 6.89 0.01 -9.45
CA ASP A 120 7.94 -0.22 -8.47
C ASP A 120 9.30 0.39 -8.86
N ASP A 121 10.19 0.48 -7.87
CA ASP A 121 11.58 0.96 -7.99
C ASP A 121 12.41 0.37 -6.83
N ASN A 122 13.14 -0.68 -7.09
CA ASN A 122 13.88 -1.42 -6.06
C ASN A 122 15.39 -1.20 -6.11
N CYS A 123 15.86 -0.18 -6.81
CA CYS A 123 17.26 0.16 -6.88
C CYS A 123 17.49 1.67 -6.66
N SER A 124 18.11 2.01 -5.54
CA SER A 124 18.43 3.40 -5.21
C SER A 124 19.41 4.00 -6.21
N LEU A 125 19.25 5.30 -6.50
CA LEU A 125 20.18 6.10 -7.29
C LEU A 125 21.39 6.49 -6.42
N LEU A 126 22.38 5.60 -6.34
CA LEU A 126 23.62 5.84 -5.58
C LEU A 126 24.82 5.80 -6.53
N ASP A 127 25.65 6.82 -6.50
CA ASP A 127 26.94 6.88 -7.22
C ASP A 127 26.83 6.67 -8.74
N TYR A 128 26.05 7.49 -9.43
CA TYR A 128 25.74 7.32 -10.85
C TYR A 128 26.21 8.48 -11.72
N GLY A 129 26.58 8.13 -12.99
CA GLY A 129 26.81 9.06 -14.09
C GLY A 129 25.88 8.73 -15.25
N SER A 130 25.71 9.68 -16.16
CA SER A 130 24.91 9.53 -17.38
C SER A 130 25.81 9.52 -18.62
N SER A 131 25.63 8.53 -19.47
CA SER A 131 26.27 8.51 -20.81
C SER A 131 25.62 9.52 -21.77
N TYR A 132 24.44 10.01 -21.46
CA TYR A 132 23.70 10.99 -22.27
C TYR A 132 24.02 12.43 -21.90
N LEU A 133 24.12 12.73 -20.60
CA LEU A 133 24.43 14.10 -20.15
C LEU A 133 25.87 14.51 -20.51
N PRO A 134 26.09 15.74 -21.00
CA PRO A 134 27.43 16.26 -21.23
C PRO A 134 28.22 16.37 -19.91
N LYS A 135 29.55 16.27 -20.00
CA LYS A 135 30.45 16.23 -18.82
C LYS A 135 30.21 17.35 -17.82
N ASN A 136 29.94 18.56 -18.29
CA ASN A 136 29.66 19.72 -17.45
C ASN A 136 28.28 19.73 -16.80
N LYS A 137 27.42 18.75 -17.10
CA LYS A 137 26.08 18.62 -16.51
C LYS A 137 25.88 17.34 -15.70
N GLN A 138 26.92 16.54 -15.48
CA GLN A 138 26.79 15.32 -14.67
C GLN A 138 26.28 15.57 -13.25
N SER A 139 26.64 16.71 -12.63
CA SER A 139 26.10 17.11 -11.32
C SER A 139 24.60 17.40 -11.30
N HIS A 140 23.96 17.55 -12.47
CA HIS A 140 22.52 17.76 -12.60
C HIS A 140 21.74 16.45 -12.73
N LEU A 141 22.40 15.29 -12.73
CA LEU A 141 21.80 13.98 -13.03
C LEU A 141 20.51 13.73 -12.24
N TYR A 142 20.53 13.90 -10.93
CA TYR A 142 19.36 13.61 -10.10
C TYR A 142 18.16 14.51 -10.43
N ILE A 143 18.41 15.78 -10.76
CA ILE A 143 17.35 16.71 -11.16
C ILE A 143 16.81 16.34 -12.54
N GLU A 144 17.69 16.08 -13.50
CA GLU A 144 17.29 15.74 -14.87
C GLU A 144 16.63 14.36 -14.95
N TYR A 145 17.05 13.40 -14.12
CA TYR A 145 16.37 12.11 -13.96
C TYR A 145 14.92 12.30 -13.53
N ASN A 146 14.70 13.06 -12.45
CA ASN A 146 13.34 13.30 -11.95
C ASN A 146 12.49 14.07 -12.98
N ARG A 147 13.07 15.03 -13.70
CA ARG A 147 12.38 15.72 -14.81
C ARG A 147 12.00 14.75 -15.92
N GLY A 148 12.89 13.79 -16.25
CA GLY A 148 12.61 12.72 -17.21
C GLY A 148 11.45 11.83 -16.76
N LEU A 149 11.46 11.38 -15.50
CA LEU A 149 10.38 10.61 -14.91
C LEU A 149 9.05 11.37 -14.98
N GLN A 150 9.04 12.64 -14.56
CA GLN A 150 7.82 13.46 -14.61
C GLN A 150 7.26 13.57 -16.03
N LYS A 151 8.11 13.77 -17.05
CA LYS A 151 7.66 13.79 -18.46
C LYS A 151 7.00 12.48 -18.89
N VAL A 152 7.57 11.34 -18.50
CA VAL A 152 6.97 10.03 -18.76
C VAL A 152 5.60 9.91 -18.09
N LEU A 153 5.52 10.23 -16.80
CA LEU A 153 4.29 10.16 -16.03
C LEU A 153 3.20 11.11 -16.56
N GLN A 154 3.57 12.33 -16.98
CA GLN A 154 2.65 13.28 -17.64
C GLN A 154 2.07 12.69 -18.92
N ARG A 155 2.90 12.07 -19.77
CA ARG A 155 2.44 11.41 -21.01
C ARG A 155 1.49 10.26 -20.72
N ILE A 156 1.79 9.45 -19.69
CA ILE A 156 0.93 8.34 -19.27
C ILE A 156 -0.42 8.88 -18.80
N ARG A 157 -0.45 9.87 -17.90
CA ARG A 157 -1.69 10.44 -17.40
C ARG A 157 -2.52 11.14 -18.48
N ALA A 158 -1.87 11.80 -19.44
CA ALA A 158 -2.56 12.40 -20.57
C ALA A 158 -3.26 11.38 -21.48
N LYS A 159 -2.65 10.19 -21.67
CA LYS A 159 -3.21 9.14 -22.54
C LYS A 159 -4.14 8.17 -21.79
N TYR A 160 -3.85 7.89 -20.52
CA TYR A 160 -4.56 6.91 -19.68
C TYR A 160 -5.02 7.53 -18.34
N PRO A 161 -5.92 8.53 -18.35
CA PRO A 161 -6.32 9.24 -17.13
C PRO A 161 -7.03 8.34 -16.11
N GLU A 162 -7.73 7.30 -16.56
CA GLU A 162 -8.51 6.39 -15.71
C GLU A 162 -7.69 5.22 -15.13
N LEU A 163 -6.44 5.06 -15.55
CA LEU A 163 -5.57 4.00 -15.03
C LEU A 163 -5.21 4.29 -13.57
N VAL A 164 -5.63 3.42 -12.66
CA VAL A 164 -5.22 3.53 -11.25
C VAL A 164 -3.77 3.11 -11.11
N MET A 165 -2.94 4.01 -10.58
CA MET A 165 -1.51 3.77 -10.41
C MET A 165 -1.11 3.82 -8.94
N GLN A 166 -0.38 2.78 -8.49
CA GLN A 166 0.23 2.72 -7.16
C GLN A 166 1.73 2.98 -7.26
N LEU A 167 2.22 3.95 -6.50
CA LEU A 167 3.66 4.22 -6.35
C LEU A 167 4.27 3.24 -5.36
N CYS A 168 5.34 2.56 -5.77
CA CYS A 168 6.16 1.71 -4.92
C CYS A 168 7.66 2.01 -5.14
N ALA A 169 8.46 1.77 -4.11
CA ALA A 169 9.92 1.77 -4.16
C ALA A 169 10.43 0.95 -2.96
N GLY A 170 10.27 -0.38 -3.02
CA GLY A 170 10.45 -1.24 -1.84
C GLY A 170 9.53 -0.81 -0.69
N GLY A 171 8.33 -0.37 -0.99
CA GLY A 171 7.41 0.35 -0.14
C GLY A 171 7.32 1.83 -0.49
N GLY A 172 7.20 2.69 0.52
CA GLY A 172 7.02 4.14 0.38
C GLY A 172 8.30 4.96 0.31
N ALA A 173 9.46 4.36 -0.03
CA ALA A 173 10.76 5.02 0.10
C ALA A 173 10.91 6.32 -0.72
N ARG A 174 10.13 6.48 -1.82
CA ARG A 174 10.18 7.70 -2.65
C ARG A 174 8.86 8.47 -2.71
N VAL A 175 7.91 8.17 -1.81
CA VAL A 175 6.65 8.93 -1.79
C VAL A 175 6.91 10.39 -1.46
N ASN A 176 6.38 11.29 -2.29
CA ASN A 176 6.48 12.74 -2.11
C ASN A 176 5.36 13.45 -2.87
N TYR A 177 5.10 14.71 -2.53
CA TYR A 177 4.05 15.51 -3.16
C TYR A 177 4.30 15.84 -4.63
N GLY A 178 5.54 15.73 -5.12
CA GLY A 178 5.87 15.90 -6.54
C GLY A 178 5.45 14.73 -7.42
N LEU A 179 5.31 13.53 -6.84
CA LEU A 179 4.88 12.31 -7.53
C LEU A 179 3.40 12.01 -7.33
N LEU A 180 2.80 12.37 -6.19
CA LEU A 180 1.38 12.10 -5.90
C LEU A 180 0.39 12.60 -6.97
N PRO A 181 0.64 13.69 -7.74
CA PRO A 181 -0.26 14.06 -8.85
C PRO A 181 -0.35 13.01 -9.95
N TYR A 182 0.59 12.08 -10.02
CA TYR A 182 0.64 11.01 -11.04
C TYR A 182 0.22 9.64 -10.52
N PHE A 183 0.01 9.50 -9.19
CA PHE A 183 -0.33 8.24 -8.55
C PHE A 183 -1.57 8.38 -7.67
N ASP A 184 -2.44 7.39 -7.69
CA ASP A 184 -3.68 7.40 -6.91
C ASP A 184 -3.45 6.95 -5.47
N GLU A 185 -2.38 6.19 -5.25
CA GLU A 185 -1.96 5.70 -3.95
C GLU A 185 -0.48 5.32 -3.95
N PHE A 186 0.06 5.07 -2.78
CA PHE A 186 1.40 4.49 -2.62
C PHE A 186 1.37 3.27 -1.72
N TRP A 187 2.31 2.36 -1.97
CA TRP A 187 2.55 1.21 -1.11
C TRP A 187 3.35 1.65 0.11
N THR A 188 2.76 1.54 1.31
CA THR A 188 3.35 2.10 2.54
C THR A 188 4.67 1.42 2.93
N SER A 189 4.72 0.09 2.84
CA SER A 189 5.90 -0.72 3.14
C SER A 189 5.69 -2.15 2.65
N ASP A 190 6.78 -2.80 2.20
CA ASP A 190 6.81 -4.23 1.95
C ASP A 190 6.71 -5.05 3.25
N ASP A 191 7.00 -4.43 4.39
CA ASP A 191 6.72 -5.03 5.68
C ASP A 191 5.21 -4.93 5.97
N THR A 192 4.55 -6.07 5.88
CA THR A 192 3.10 -6.22 6.06
C THR A 192 2.73 -6.80 7.43
N ASP A 193 3.68 -6.88 8.37
CA ASP A 193 3.40 -7.25 9.75
C ASP A 193 2.47 -6.22 10.40
N ALA A 194 1.28 -6.65 10.84
CA ALA A 194 0.25 -5.72 11.31
C ALA A 194 0.67 -4.93 12.55
N LEU A 195 1.53 -5.47 13.43
CA LEU A 195 2.07 -4.70 14.55
C LEU A 195 3.02 -3.60 14.06
N GLN A 196 3.94 -3.92 13.16
CA GLN A 196 4.87 -2.92 12.61
C GLN A 196 4.13 -1.88 11.76
N ARG A 197 3.09 -2.29 11.04
CA ARG A 197 2.23 -1.37 10.27
C ARG A 197 1.53 -0.32 11.13
N ILE A 198 1.21 -0.59 12.39
CA ILE A 198 0.68 0.44 13.30
C ILE A 198 1.67 1.61 13.43
N TYR A 199 2.96 1.32 13.62
CA TYR A 199 4.00 2.35 13.73
C TYR A 199 4.24 3.06 12.40
N MET A 200 4.33 2.31 11.30
CA MET A 200 4.56 2.86 9.96
C MET A 200 3.40 3.74 9.51
N GLN A 201 2.14 3.26 9.62
CA GLN A 201 0.96 4.01 9.24
C GLN A 201 0.77 5.26 10.11
N TRP A 202 1.09 5.16 11.41
CA TRP A 202 1.11 6.31 12.30
C TRP A 202 2.07 7.39 11.82
N GLY A 203 3.32 7.04 11.52
CA GLY A 203 4.33 7.97 11.02
C GLY A 203 3.94 8.59 9.69
N VAL A 204 3.57 7.75 8.71
CA VAL A 204 3.17 8.17 7.36
C VAL A 204 1.94 9.07 7.36
N SER A 205 0.95 8.78 8.23
CA SER A 205 -0.25 9.61 8.36
C SER A 205 0.00 11.04 8.89
N GLY A 206 1.22 11.33 9.32
CA GLY A 206 1.66 12.69 9.65
C GLY A 206 1.86 13.59 8.41
N PHE A 207 2.05 12.98 7.25
CA PHE A 207 2.36 13.66 5.99
C PHE A 207 1.35 13.38 4.88
N PHE A 208 0.72 12.21 4.87
CA PHE A 208 -0.13 11.75 3.76
C PHE A 208 -1.49 11.28 4.25
N PRO A 209 -2.58 11.57 3.51
CA PRO A 209 -3.92 11.17 3.89
C PRO A 209 -4.15 9.65 3.68
N ALA A 210 -5.10 9.10 4.43
CA ALA A 210 -5.44 7.67 4.37
C ALA A 210 -5.86 7.20 2.98
N ILE A 211 -6.48 8.06 2.17
CA ILE A 211 -6.86 7.73 0.79
C ILE A 211 -5.66 7.35 -0.10
N ALA A 212 -4.49 7.92 0.18
CA ALA A 212 -3.28 7.63 -0.59
C ALA A 212 -2.47 6.46 -0.02
N MET A 213 -2.75 6.02 1.22
CA MET A 213 -1.95 5.05 1.96
C MET A 213 -2.52 3.63 1.82
N ALA A 214 -1.96 2.82 0.90
CA ALA A 214 -2.35 1.42 0.77
C ALA A 214 -1.95 0.60 2.01
N SER A 215 -2.90 -0.18 2.52
CA SER A 215 -2.75 -1.00 3.71
C SER A 215 -3.39 -2.36 3.50
N HIS A 216 -2.57 -3.43 3.53
CA HIS A 216 -3.02 -4.76 3.19
C HIS A 216 -3.07 -5.70 4.39
N VAL A 217 -4.06 -6.58 4.37
CA VAL A 217 -4.12 -7.76 5.23
C VAL A 217 -3.22 -8.83 4.65
N SER A 218 -2.16 -9.20 5.36
CA SER A 218 -1.21 -10.24 4.95
C SER A 218 -1.54 -11.62 5.55
N ALA A 219 -0.76 -12.65 5.18
CA ALA A 219 -0.88 -14.02 5.67
C ALA A 219 -0.79 -14.13 7.20
N ASP A 220 -1.33 -15.22 7.77
CA ASP A 220 -1.31 -15.48 9.23
C ASP A 220 0.11 -15.42 9.78
N LYS A 221 1.03 -16.22 9.21
CA LYS A 221 2.45 -16.09 9.50
C LYS A 221 3.07 -15.09 8.55
N ASN A 222 3.43 -13.92 9.08
CA ASN A 222 4.10 -12.90 8.29
C ASN A 222 5.43 -13.42 7.74
N HIS A 223 5.68 -13.21 6.45
CA HIS A 223 6.85 -13.78 5.76
C HIS A 223 8.17 -13.11 6.15
N GLN A 224 8.15 -11.87 6.65
CA GLN A 224 9.34 -11.14 7.06
C GLN A 224 9.67 -11.35 8.53
N THR A 225 8.69 -11.19 9.42
CA THR A 225 8.89 -11.25 10.87
C THR A 225 8.66 -12.64 11.47
N GLY A 226 7.97 -13.53 10.74
CA GLY A 226 7.54 -14.83 11.26
C GLY A 226 6.43 -14.76 12.30
N ARG A 227 5.94 -13.55 12.64
CA ARG A 227 4.91 -13.33 13.66
C ARG A 227 3.55 -13.82 13.18
N ARG A 228 2.78 -14.39 14.12
CA ARG A 228 1.38 -14.76 13.92
C ARG A 228 0.50 -13.76 14.65
N ILE A 229 -0.43 -13.16 13.90
CA ILE A 229 -1.34 -12.14 14.42
C ILE A 229 -2.78 -12.53 14.01
N PRO A 230 -3.76 -12.44 14.93
CA PRO A 230 -5.16 -12.77 14.62
C PRO A 230 -5.70 -12.01 13.41
N LEU A 231 -6.53 -12.67 12.60
CA LEU A 231 -7.08 -12.09 11.37
C LEU A 231 -7.84 -10.79 11.63
N LYS A 232 -8.63 -10.73 12.71
CA LYS A 232 -9.31 -9.50 13.12
C LYS A 232 -8.35 -8.33 13.28
N PHE A 233 -7.26 -8.52 14.01
CA PHE A 233 -6.27 -7.46 14.24
C PHE A 233 -5.65 -6.98 12.92
N ARG A 234 -5.30 -7.92 12.03
CA ARG A 234 -4.74 -7.60 10.70
C ARG A 234 -5.73 -6.77 9.87
N PHE A 235 -7.03 -7.13 9.91
CA PHE A 235 -8.08 -6.34 9.25
C PHE A 235 -8.24 -4.95 9.86
N ASP A 236 -8.36 -4.84 11.19
CA ASP A 236 -8.57 -3.56 11.85
C ASP A 236 -7.42 -2.57 11.57
N VAL A 237 -6.17 -3.07 11.53
CA VAL A 237 -5.01 -2.26 11.14
C VAL A 237 -5.09 -1.83 9.67
N ALA A 238 -5.40 -2.75 8.76
CA ALA A 238 -5.49 -2.46 7.34
C ALA A 238 -6.67 -1.53 7.01
N MET A 239 -7.79 -1.65 7.71
CA MET A 239 -8.98 -0.81 7.54
C MET A 239 -8.77 0.65 7.97
N SER A 240 -7.70 0.97 8.72
CA SER A 240 -7.34 2.36 9.05
C SER A 240 -6.61 3.11 7.92
N GLY A 241 -6.45 2.48 6.76
CA GLY A 241 -5.93 3.04 5.52
C GLY A 241 -6.78 2.62 4.32
N ARG A 242 -6.17 2.56 3.15
CA ARG A 242 -6.79 2.06 1.92
C ARG A 242 -6.67 0.53 1.89
N LEU A 243 -7.73 -0.15 2.32
CA LEU A 243 -7.74 -1.60 2.51
C LEU A 243 -7.45 -2.36 1.22
N GLY A 244 -6.51 -3.27 1.29
CA GLY A 244 -6.28 -4.34 0.33
C GLY A 244 -5.99 -5.67 1.03
N MET A 245 -5.81 -6.73 0.25
CA MET A 245 -5.49 -8.07 0.75
C MET A 245 -4.34 -8.69 -0.03
N GLU A 246 -3.42 -9.31 0.69
CA GLU A 246 -2.21 -9.97 0.20
C GLU A 246 -2.15 -11.41 0.72
N ILE A 247 -3.33 -12.04 0.81
CA ILE A 247 -3.51 -13.40 1.28
C ILE A 247 -3.96 -14.27 0.10
N GLN A 248 -3.41 -15.47 0.01
CA GLN A 248 -3.91 -16.50 -0.89
C GLN A 248 -5.25 -17.05 -0.35
N PRO A 249 -6.39 -16.89 -1.04
CA PRO A 249 -7.67 -17.36 -0.53
C PRO A 249 -7.71 -18.87 -0.27
N LYS A 250 -6.89 -19.66 -0.99
CA LYS A 250 -6.75 -21.11 -0.79
C LYS A 250 -6.17 -21.50 0.58
N ASP A 251 -5.41 -20.58 1.20
CA ASP A 251 -4.73 -20.80 2.48
C ASP A 251 -5.59 -20.32 3.67
N MET A 252 -6.79 -19.79 3.41
CA MET A 252 -7.74 -19.34 4.43
C MET A 252 -8.72 -20.45 4.80
N SER A 253 -9.02 -20.58 6.11
CA SER A 253 -10.13 -21.43 6.57
C SER A 253 -11.48 -20.87 6.11
N GLU A 254 -12.54 -21.69 6.16
CA GLU A 254 -13.88 -21.20 5.81
C GLU A 254 -14.37 -20.13 6.80
N GLU A 255 -14.04 -20.25 8.09
CA GLU A 255 -14.33 -19.23 9.11
C GLU A 255 -13.63 -17.92 8.79
N ASP A 256 -12.35 -17.97 8.39
CA ASP A 256 -11.57 -16.78 7.99
C ASP A 256 -12.16 -16.11 6.74
N LYS A 257 -12.62 -16.90 5.76
CA LYS A 257 -13.29 -16.36 4.56
C LYS A 257 -14.61 -15.66 4.91
N VAL A 258 -15.41 -16.26 5.81
CA VAL A 258 -16.66 -15.66 6.29
C VAL A 258 -16.37 -14.36 7.03
N PHE A 259 -15.37 -14.34 7.93
CA PHE A 259 -14.95 -13.14 8.64
C PHE A 259 -14.46 -12.07 7.65
N ALA A 260 -13.57 -12.41 6.74
CA ALA A 260 -13.01 -11.49 5.74
C ALA A 260 -14.12 -10.85 4.88
N LYS A 261 -15.11 -11.64 4.44
CA LYS A 261 -16.25 -11.13 3.67
C LYS A 261 -17.03 -10.06 4.44
N ARG A 262 -17.28 -10.29 5.74
CA ARG A 262 -17.96 -9.31 6.60
C ARG A 262 -17.10 -8.05 6.82
N ALA A 263 -15.83 -8.21 7.13
CA ALA A 263 -14.90 -7.10 7.35
C ALA A 263 -14.74 -6.22 6.09
N ILE A 264 -14.66 -6.84 4.90
CA ILE A 264 -14.63 -6.11 3.62
C ILE A 264 -15.94 -5.34 3.39
N ALA A 265 -17.10 -5.94 3.70
CA ALA A 265 -18.39 -5.26 3.59
C ALA A 265 -18.46 -4.06 4.53
N ALA A 266 -18.05 -4.23 5.80
CA ALA A 266 -17.96 -3.16 6.77
C ALA A 266 -17.01 -2.04 6.29
N TYR A 267 -15.83 -2.38 5.76
CA TYR A 267 -14.91 -1.38 5.22
C TYR A 267 -15.53 -0.59 4.06
N LYS A 268 -16.24 -1.24 3.14
CA LYS A 268 -16.91 -0.54 2.03
C LYS A 268 -17.90 0.52 2.51
N ASP A 269 -18.56 0.29 3.65
CA ASP A 269 -19.49 1.27 4.25
C ASP A 269 -18.75 2.43 4.93
N ILE A 270 -17.68 2.15 5.67
CA ILE A 270 -16.91 3.18 6.39
C ILE A 270 -15.83 3.84 5.54
N ARG A 271 -15.52 3.32 4.35
CA ARG A 271 -14.45 3.81 3.48
C ARG A 271 -14.49 5.32 3.24
N PRO A 272 -15.65 5.96 2.98
CA PRO A 272 -15.69 7.41 2.82
C PRO A 272 -15.24 8.16 4.07
N VAL A 273 -15.56 7.66 5.28
CA VAL A 273 -15.13 8.27 6.54
C VAL A 273 -13.62 8.13 6.72
N VAL A 274 -13.05 6.94 6.48
CA VAL A 274 -11.61 6.69 6.63
C VAL A 274 -10.79 7.48 5.61
N GLN A 275 -11.24 7.54 4.36
CA GLN A 275 -10.47 8.14 3.28
C GLN A 275 -10.58 9.67 3.20
N PHE A 276 -11.70 10.25 3.65
CA PHE A 276 -11.99 11.67 3.50
C PHE A 276 -12.28 12.39 4.82
N GLY A 277 -12.41 11.68 5.93
CA GLY A 277 -12.60 12.28 7.25
C GLY A 277 -11.31 12.84 7.83
N ASP A 278 -11.46 13.74 8.79
CA ASP A 278 -10.35 14.29 9.55
C ASP A 278 -9.74 13.23 10.48
N LEU A 279 -8.43 13.06 10.42
CA LEU A 279 -7.70 12.12 11.27
C LEU A 279 -7.37 12.74 12.63
N TYR A 280 -7.79 12.05 13.69
CA TYR A 280 -7.38 12.33 15.07
C TYR A 280 -6.52 11.19 15.61
N ARG A 281 -5.27 11.46 15.93
CA ARG A 281 -4.33 10.53 16.55
C ARG A 281 -4.45 10.64 18.06
N LEU A 282 -5.02 9.64 18.73
CA LEU A 282 -5.44 9.72 20.13
C LEU A 282 -4.38 9.18 21.10
N VAL A 283 -3.82 7.99 20.81
CA VAL A 283 -2.76 7.39 21.63
C VAL A 283 -1.65 6.90 20.69
N SER A 284 -0.48 7.49 20.83
CA SER A 284 0.69 7.15 20.01
C SER A 284 1.21 5.74 20.34
N PRO A 285 1.59 4.92 19.35
CA PRO A 285 2.25 3.65 19.60
C PRO A 285 3.64 3.82 20.24
N TYR A 286 4.21 5.02 20.18
CA TYR A 286 5.51 5.36 20.78
C TYR A 286 5.42 5.80 22.26
N ASP A 287 4.21 5.98 22.79
CA ASP A 287 4.02 6.43 24.19
C ASP A 287 4.26 5.34 25.26
N ASN A 288 4.62 4.12 24.85
CA ASN A 288 4.85 2.95 25.71
C ASN A 288 3.65 2.60 26.63
N LYS A 289 2.44 2.96 26.23
CA LYS A 289 1.20 2.66 26.96
C LYS A 289 0.61 1.29 26.64
N GLY A 290 1.29 0.50 25.79
CA GLY A 290 0.84 -0.83 25.36
C GLY A 290 -0.38 -0.83 24.44
N VAL A 291 -0.90 0.34 24.10
CA VAL A 291 -2.03 0.55 23.19
C VAL A 291 -1.73 1.69 22.25
N SER A 292 -2.33 1.61 21.05
CA SER A 292 -2.39 2.73 20.09
C SER A 292 -3.83 2.94 19.66
N SER A 293 -4.19 4.18 19.34
CA SER A 293 -5.57 4.49 18.95
C SER A 293 -5.62 5.74 18.08
N LEU A 294 -6.50 5.70 17.10
CA LEU A 294 -6.79 6.81 16.20
C LEU A 294 -8.26 6.80 15.79
N MET A 295 -8.75 7.88 15.22
CA MET A 295 -10.08 7.93 14.65
C MET A 295 -10.17 8.88 13.46
N TYR A 296 -11.17 8.66 12.64
CA TYR A 296 -11.56 9.54 11.53
C TYR A 296 -12.95 10.08 11.79
N VAL A 297 -13.18 11.36 11.48
CA VAL A 297 -14.46 12.03 11.70
C VAL A 297 -14.85 12.80 10.45
N THR A 298 -16.09 12.68 9.99
CA THR A 298 -16.59 13.49 8.87
C THR A 298 -16.69 14.97 9.23
N SER A 299 -16.61 15.86 8.24
CA SER A 299 -16.74 17.31 8.43
C SER A 299 -18.03 17.73 9.13
N GLU A 300 -19.14 17.03 8.84
CA GLU A 300 -20.46 17.26 9.46
C GLU A 300 -20.55 16.69 10.88
N LYS A 301 -19.53 15.96 11.33
CA LYS A 301 -19.49 15.29 12.62
C LYS A 301 -20.70 14.38 12.87
N ASN A 302 -21.19 13.76 11.80
CA ASN A 302 -22.33 12.85 11.85
C ASN A 302 -21.90 11.38 11.80
N LYS A 303 -20.68 11.10 11.31
CA LYS A 303 -20.08 9.77 11.30
C LYS A 303 -18.62 9.85 11.75
N ALA A 304 -18.19 8.82 12.47
CA ALA A 304 -16.77 8.64 12.81
C ALA A 304 -16.42 7.15 12.81
N VAL A 305 -15.12 6.84 12.68
CA VAL A 305 -14.59 5.49 12.85
C VAL A 305 -13.43 5.56 13.81
N PHE A 306 -13.51 4.78 14.88
CA PHE A 306 -12.53 4.70 15.96
C PHE A 306 -11.81 3.35 15.89
N TYR A 307 -10.49 3.39 16.01
CA TYR A 307 -9.63 2.20 16.10
C TYR A 307 -8.80 2.23 17.37
N ALA A 308 -8.70 1.07 18.04
CA ALA A 308 -7.78 0.87 19.16
C ALA A 308 -7.10 -0.51 19.04
N TYR A 309 -5.80 -0.54 19.31
CA TYR A 309 -4.95 -1.71 19.17
C TYR A 309 -4.17 -1.95 20.45
N LYS A 310 -4.17 -3.20 20.96
CA LYS A 310 -3.26 -3.61 22.04
C LYS A 310 -1.99 -4.16 21.42
N ILE A 311 -0.92 -3.38 21.52
CA ILE A 311 0.37 -3.64 20.85
C ILE A 311 1.38 -4.38 21.73
N SER A 312 1.16 -4.38 23.05
CA SER A 312 1.97 -5.17 23.98
C SER A 312 1.15 -5.54 25.22
N HIS A 313 1.58 -6.55 25.94
CA HIS A 313 0.94 -7.01 27.17
C HIS A 313 1.99 -7.29 28.24
N PHE A 314 1.91 -6.55 29.33
CA PHE A 314 2.72 -6.77 30.55
C PHE A 314 1.79 -7.00 31.73
N ILE A 315 2.24 -7.83 32.71
CA ILE A 315 1.51 -8.03 33.97
C ILE A 315 1.36 -6.67 34.66
N ASN A 316 0.14 -6.39 35.16
CA ASN A 316 -0.23 -5.14 35.82
C ASN A 316 -0.18 -3.88 34.94
N MET A 317 -0.16 -4.04 33.60
CA MET A 317 -0.28 -2.88 32.71
C MET A 317 -1.58 -2.12 32.95
N VAL A 318 -1.46 -0.81 33.18
CA VAL A 318 -2.60 0.10 33.24
C VAL A 318 -2.90 0.58 31.81
N ILE A 319 -4.00 0.11 31.26
CA ILE A 319 -4.52 0.62 29.97
C ILE A 319 -5.34 1.86 30.25
N PRO A 320 -4.99 3.04 29.72
CA PRO A 320 -5.72 4.27 29.95
C PRO A 320 -7.13 4.21 29.33
N LYS A 321 -8.04 5.01 29.84
CA LYS A 321 -9.22 5.40 29.05
C LYS A 321 -8.76 6.23 27.86
N VAL A 322 -9.42 6.08 26.73
CA VAL A 322 -9.12 6.85 25.52
C VAL A 322 -10.26 7.81 25.25
N CYS A 323 -9.97 9.10 25.39
CA CYS A 323 -10.89 10.16 25.00
C CYS A 323 -10.88 10.32 23.49
N MET A 324 -12.06 10.38 22.89
CA MET A 324 -12.24 10.66 21.48
C MET A 324 -12.02 12.14 21.17
N ASN A 325 -11.86 12.50 19.93
CA ASN A 325 -11.68 13.88 19.52
C ASN A 325 -12.45 14.18 18.21
N GLY A 326 -12.76 15.45 17.97
CA GLY A 326 -13.42 15.92 16.76
C GLY A 326 -14.92 15.67 16.66
N LEU A 327 -15.54 15.01 17.65
CA LEU A 327 -16.99 14.82 17.70
C LEU A 327 -17.73 16.13 18.02
N ASP A 328 -19.04 16.13 17.85
CA ASP A 328 -19.91 17.21 18.30
C ASP A 328 -20.41 16.91 19.72
N PRO A 329 -20.09 17.73 20.74
CA PRO A 329 -20.49 17.48 22.12
C PRO A 329 -22.01 17.47 22.32
N SER A 330 -22.76 18.13 21.45
CA SER A 330 -24.24 18.24 21.56
C SER A 330 -24.97 17.06 20.93
N LYS A 331 -24.28 16.22 20.14
CA LYS A 331 -24.87 15.07 19.44
C LYS A 331 -24.71 13.78 20.24
N ASN A 332 -25.65 12.86 20.04
CA ASN A 332 -25.56 11.48 20.52
C ASN A 332 -25.10 10.57 19.40
N TYR A 333 -24.23 9.61 19.71
CA TYR A 333 -23.67 8.67 18.75
C TYR A 333 -24.01 7.23 19.14
N ARG A 334 -24.56 6.49 18.18
CA ARG A 334 -24.68 5.02 18.28
C ARG A 334 -23.36 4.41 17.86
N LEU A 335 -22.85 3.50 18.69
CA LEU A 335 -21.63 2.76 18.46
C LEU A 335 -21.94 1.39 17.83
N VAL A 336 -21.18 1.01 16.80
CA VAL A 336 -21.34 -0.28 16.11
C VAL A 336 -19.96 -0.94 16.03
N ASP A 337 -19.85 -2.19 16.53
CA ASP A 337 -18.65 -3.01 16.36
C ASP A 337 -18.57 -3.49 14.91
N LEU A 338 -17.54 -3.04 14.18
CA LEU A 338 -17.38 -3.29 12.75
C LEU A 338 -16.91 -4.71 12.43
N THR A 339 -16.13 -5.30 13.33
CA THR A 339 -15.41 -6.55 13.07
C THR A 339 -15.48 -7.53 14.24
N PRO A 340 -16.69 -7.85 14.79
CA PRO A 340 -16.78 -8.86 15.82
C PRO A 340 -16.32 -10.21 15.27
N VAL A 341 -15.47 -10.94 16.03
CA VAL A 341 -15.01 -12.28 15.63
C VAL A 341 -16.23 -13.21 15.47
N ASP A 342 -17.08 -13.23 16.47
CA ASP A 342 -18.39 -13.88 16.44
C ASP A 342 -19.46 -12.79 16.27
N SER A 343 -20.18 -12.82 15.16
CA SER A 343 -21.21 -11.83 14.86
C SER A 343 -22.39 -11.83 15.88
N SER A 344 -22.58 -12.93 16.60
CA SER A 344 -23.59 -13.03 17.66
C SER A 344 -23.11 -12.44 18.98
N LYS A 345 -21.82 -12.14 19.12
CA LYS A 345 -21.18 -11.65 20.35
C LYS A 345 -20.30 -10.42 20.07
N PRO A 346 -20.90 -9.31 19.63
CA PRO A 346 -20.15 -8.07 19.48
C PRO A 346 -19.65 -7.57 20.84
N CYS A 347 -18.78 -6.57 20.83
CA CYS A 347 -18.28 -5.97 22.07
C CYS A 347 -19.40 -5.27 22.87
N ASP A 348 -19.19 -5.10 24.20
CA ASP A 348 -20.17 -4.50 25.13
C ASP A 348 -20.57 -3.06 24.78
N LEU A 349 -19.90 -2.41 23.86
CA LEU A 349 -20.24 -1.07 23.38
C LEU A 349 -21.19 -1.09 22.18
N ASN A 350 -21.37 -2.23 21.54
CA ASN A 350 -22.21 -2.34 20.34
C ASN A 350 -23.67 -1.97 20.66
N GLY A 351 -24.24 -1.09 19.86
CA GLY A 351 -25.62 -0.59 20.02
C GLY A 351 -25.80 0.49 21.08
N LYS A 352 -24.80 0.77 21.92
CA LYS A 352 -24.90 1.86 22.92
C LYS A 352 -24.98 3.22 22.24
N ILE A 353 -25.75 4.11 22.84
CA ILE A 353 -25.87 5.52 22.46
C ILE A 353 -25.19 6.34 23.55
N ILE A 354 -24.16 7.10 23.17
CA ILE A 354 -23.36 7.89 24.09
C ILE A 354 -23.21 9.30 23.51
N SER A 355 -23.31 10.34 24.35
CA SER A 355 -23.11 11.72 23.88
C SER A 355 -21.66 11.96 23.46
N GLY A 356 -21.46 12.81 22.43
CA GLY A 356 -20.14 13.23 22.01
C GLY A 356 -19.35 13.87 23.17
N LYS A 357 -20.01 14.60 24.05
CA LYS A 357 -19.40 15.16 25.27
C LYS A 357 -18.75 14.07 26.12
N ILE A 358 -19.49 13.01 26.49
CA ILE A 358 -18.98 11.91 27.32
C ILE A 358 -17.83 11.19 26.61
N LEU A 359 -17.97 10.92 25.29
CA LEU A 359 -16.92 10.26 24.51
C LEU A 359 -15.62 11.08 24.47
N MET A 360 -15.71 12.41 24.46
CA MET A 360 -14.55 13.30 24.42
C MET A 360 -13.96 13.62 25.80
N GLU A 361 -14.79 13.75 26.85
CA GLU A 361 -14.33 14.14 28.19
C GLU A 361 -13.95 12.93 29.04
N GLU A 362 -14.77 11.87 29.05
CA GLU A 362 -14.54 10.67 29.88
C GLU A 362 -13.88 9.52 29.14
N GLY A 363 -14.10 9.45 27.81
CA GLY A 363 -13.54 8.44 26.93
C GLY A 363 -14.08 7.02 27.15
N ILE A 364 -13.41 6.05 26.50
CA ILE A 364 -13.75 4.63 26.55
C ILE A 364 -12.69 3.87 27.34
N ALA A 365 -13.14 3.01 28.27
CA ALA A 365 -12.26 2.09 29.00
C ALA A 365 -11.90 0.88 28.11
N LEU A 366 -10.67 0.81 27.65
CA LEU A 366 -10.21 -0.26 26.76
C LEU A 366 -9.84 -1.56 27.47
N LYS A 367 -9.60 -1.54 28.78
CA LYS A 367 -9.11 -2.70 29.55
C LYS A 367 -9.99 -3.95 29.43
N SER A 368 -11.31 -3.78 29.44
CA SER A 368 -12.28 -4.89 29.30
C SER A 368 -12.47 -5.35 27.86
N LEU A 369 -12.14 -4.49 26.89
CA LEU A 369 -12.34 -4.72 25.45
C LEU A 369 -11.10 -5.32 24.79
N LEU A 370 -9.90 -4.95 25.24
CA LEU A 370 -8.61 -5.40 24.71
C LEU A 370 -7.91 -6.32 25.73
N LYS A 371 -8.31 -7.59 25.78
CA LYS A 371 -7.89 -8.52 26.84
C LYS A 371 -6.51 -9.11 26.65
N SER A 372 -6.10 -9.37 25.42
CA SER A 372 -4.83 -10.01 25.07
C SER A 372 -3.99 -9.14 24.15
N GLU A 373 -2.71 -9.46 24.04
CA GLU A 373 -1.85 -8.89 22.99
C GLU A 373 -2.44 -9.18 21.60
N TYR A 374 -2.29 -8.25 20.68
CA TYR A 374 -2.91 -8.28 19.34
C TYR A 374 -4.45 -8.40 19.37
N SER A 375 -5.10 -7.87 20.42
CA SER A 375 -6.53 -7.58 20.38
C SER A 375 -6.78 -6.17 19.85
N SER A 376 -7.87 -5.99 19.12
CA SER A 376 -8.25 -4.72 18.50
C SER A 376 -9.73 -4.44 18.58
N LEU A 377 -10.07 -3.18 18.46
CA LEU A 377 -11.44 -2.66 18.44
C LEU A 377 -11.57 -1.70 17.26
N ALA A 378 -12.57 -1.92 16.43
CA ALA A 378 -12.96 -1.03 15.34
C ALA A 378 -14.44 -0.68 15.53
N LEU A 379 -14.75 0.60 15.81
CA LEU A 379 -16.11 1.09 16.06
C LEU A 379 -16.47 2.13 15.00
N GLN A 380 -17.65 1.98 14.41
CA GLN A 380 -18.34 3.06 13.72
C GLN A 380 -19.18 3.84 14.74
N LEU A 381 -19.19 5.15 14.65
CA LEU A 381 -20.04 6.06 15.37
C LEU A 381 -20.95 6.76 14.38
N GLN A 382 -22.24 6.78 14.64
CA GLN A 382 -23.22 7.48 13.80
C GLN A 382 -24.19 8.24 14.70
N THR A 383 -24.44 9.50 14.37
CA THR A 383 -25.42 10.31 15.09
C THR A 383 -26.81 9.68 15.04
N VAL A 384 -27.50 9.81 16.16
CA VAL A 384 -28.91 9.47 16.31
C VAL A 384 -29.67 10.72 16.74
N ASP A 385 -30.87 10.88 16.21
CA ASP A 385 -31.78 11.98 16.55
C ASP A 385 -32.23 11.89 18.00
#